data_336aa10b0fd888e734c9d2d813799a55
#
_entry.id   336aa10b0fd888e734c9d2d813799a55
#
_cell.length_a   1.000
_cell.length_b   1.000
_cell.length_c   1.000
_cell.angle_alpha   90.00
_cell.angle_beta   90.00
_cell.angle_gamma   90.00
#
_symmetry.space_group_name_H-M   'P 1'
#
loop_
_entity.id
_entity.type
_entity.pdbx_description
1 polymer ?
#
loop_
_entity_poly.entity_id
_entity_poly.type
_entity_poly.pdbx_seq_one_letter_code
_entity_poly.pdbx_strand_id
1 'polypeptide(L)'
;MPKVSNERKTLLGSLDALVEKYHLLKHPFYRAWTEGKLSKKALALYAEQYYQHVQAFPENLRDLASRSNGDAQLKSLVLENLSEELDETATHPQLWRQFAASLGVSDVSLDRAQPLPGISALLDSYDEVSTQGTLAQAVAAFYVYEAQVPEIATEKMSGLRNFYGITDSRSLSYFSVHEEADVRHRAAWREWLANQKDADTVAVLCTAERSLKALWGALDAVYPEGCASKN
;
A
#
# COMPACT_ATOMS: atom_id res chain seq x y z
N MET A 1 21.05 14.35 28.14
CA MET A 1 19.76 14.20 27.46
C MET A 1 19.70 14.58 25.96
N PRO A 2 20.78 14.83 25.20
CA PRO A 2 20.68 15.17 23.76
C PRO A 2 20.65 13.97 22.80
N LYS A 3 21.09 12.76 23.21
CA LYS A 3 21.21 11.60 22.29
C LYS A 3 19.87 11.02 21.79
N VAL A 4 18.84 10.98 22.62
CA VAL A 4 17.56 10.34 22.29
C VAL A 4 16.79 11.08 21.18
N SER A 5 16.87 12.40 21.11
CA SER A 5 16.18 13.19 20.07
C SER A 5 16.86 13.04 18.68
N ASN A 6 18.17 12.77 18.66
CA ASN A 6 18.93 12.67 17.41
C ASN A 6 18.75 11.29 16.74
N GLU A 7 18.72 10.20 17.52
CA GLU A 7 18.47 8.84 17.00
C GLU A 7 17.05 8.68 16.45
N ARG A 8 16.04 9.31 17.10
CA ARG A 8 14.66 9.31 16.61
C ARG A 8 14.50 10.10 15.30
N LYS A 9 15.19 11.23 15.15
CA LYS A 9 15.25 11.97 13.89
C LYS A 9 15.91 11.12 12.80
N THR A 10 16.86 10.28 13.17
CA THR A 10 17.57 9.41 12.24
C THR A 10 16.67 8.27 11.74
N LEU A 11 15.86 7.62 12.60
CA LEU A 11 14.93 6.58 12.17
C LEU A 11 13.90 7.12 11.17
N LEU A 12 13.15 8.15 11.54
CA LEU A 12 12.14 8.74 10.67
C LEU A 12 12.74 9.30 9.38
N GLY A 13 13.86 10.01 9.46
CA GLY A 13 14.56 10.51 8.27
C GLY A 13 15.07 9.39 7.36
N SER A 14 15.47 8.24 7.94
CA SER A 14 15.88 7.07 7.17
C SER A 14 14.70 6.36 6.52
N LEU A 15 13.55 6.28 7.19
CA LEU A 15 12.30 5.77 6.61
C LEU A 15 11.83 6.65 5.45
N ASP A 16 11.86 7.98 5.62
CA ASP A 16 11.53 8.93 4.54
C ASP A 16 12.47 8.77 3.32
N ALA A 17 13.75 8.57 3.58
CA ALA A 17 14.74 8.33 2.51
C ALA A 17 14.49 6.99 1.77
N LEU A 18 14.03 5.95 2.49
CA LEU A 18 13.61 4.67 1.88
C LEU A 18 12.37 4.86 1.02
N VAL A 19 11.34 5.57 1.52
CA VAL A 19 10.14 5.92 0.75
C VAL A 19 10.53 6.67 -0.53
N GLU A 20 11.36 7.71 -0.42
CA GLU A 20 11.83 8.45 -1.59
C GLU A 20 12.61 7.58 -2.58
N LYS A 21 13.49 6.70 -2.08
CA LYS A 21 14.28 5.78 -2.92
C LYS A 21 13.41 4.81 -3.72
N TYR A 22 12.42 4.21 -3.06
CA TYR A 22 11.54 3.19 -3.63
C TYR A 22 10.14 3.72 -3.94
N HIS A 23 9.99 5.03 -4.14
CA HIS A 23 8.69 5.63 -4.43
C HIS A 23 8.07 4.99 -5.66
N LEU A 24 6.85 4.46 -5.53
CA LEU A 24 6.22 3.64 -6.57
C LEU A 24 5.98 4.41 -7.87
N LEU A 25 5.76 5.73 -7.82
CA LEU A 25 5.65 6.57 -9.02
C LEU A 25 6.95 6.59 -9.86
N LYS A 26 8.08 6.16 -9.31
CA LYS A 26 9.35 5.99 -10.07
C LYS A 26 9.39 4.66 -10.82
N HIS A 27 8.51 3.72 -10.51
CA HIS A 27 8.44 2.42 -11.17
C HIS A 27 8.00 2.55 -12.64
N PRO A 28 8.58 1.78 -13.58
CA PRO A 28 8.19 1.82 -15.00
C PRO A 28 6.69 1.65 -15.24
N PHE A 29 6.00 0.83 -14.46
CA PHE A 29 4.55 0.67 -14.51
C PHE A 29 3.82 2.00 -14.31
N TYR A 30 4.13 2.74 -13.22
CA TYR A 30 3.45 4.02 -12.95
C TYR A 30 3.86 5.13 -13.91
N ARG A 31 5.09 5.12 -14.41
CA ARG A 31 5.49 6.01 -15.50
C ARG A 31 4.66 5.77 -16.77
N ALA A 32 4.48 4.50 -17.13
CA ALA A 32 3.61 4.14 -18.25
C ALA A 32 2.14 4.50 -17.98
N TRP A 33 1.68 4.40 -16.72
CA TRP A 33 0.34 4.84 -16.31
C TRP A 33 0.13 6.34 -16.53
N THR A 34 1.02 7.17 -16.00
CA THR A 34 0.93 8.65 -16.09
C THR A 34 1.15 9.19 -17.51
N GLU A 35 1.74 8.38 -18.38
CA GLU A 35 1.93 8.71 -19.80
C GLU A 35 0.85 8.11 -20.73
N GLY A 36 -0.13 7.40 -20.17
CA GLY A 36 -1.19 6.76 -20.96
C GLY A 36 -0.71 5.60 -21.85
N LYS A 37 0.44 4.99 -21.51
CA LYS A 37 1.09 3.96 -22.33
C LYS A 37 0.74 2.52 -21.92
N LEU A 38 -0.02 2.31 -20.84
CA LEU A 38 -0.48 0.99 -20.48
C LEU A 38 -1.62 0.53 -21.40
N SER A 39 -1.54 -0.72 -21.83
CA SER A 39 -2.66 -1.32 -22.53
C SER A 39 -3.81 -1.62 -21.56
N LYS A 40 -5.04 -1.72 -22.08
CA LYS A 40 -6.21 -2.14 -21.28
C LYS A 40 -5.97 -3.50 -20.60
N LYS A 41 -5.24 -4.41 -21.27
CA LYS A 41 -4.87 -5.71 -20.71
C LYS A 41 -3.93 -5.57 -19.51
N ALA A 42 -2.96 -4.66 -19.56
CA ALA A 42 -2.04 -4.41 -18.46
C ALA A 42 -2.77 -3.81 -17.25
N LEU A 43 -3.70 -2.88 -17.50
CA LEU A 43 -4.56 -2.31 -16.45
C LEU A 43 -5.46 -3.37 -15.80
N ALA A 44 -6.08 -4.22 -16.61
CA ALA A 44 -6.94 -5.31 -16.14
C ALA A 44 -6.13 -6.33 -15.30
N LEU A 45 -4.94 -6.71 -15.77
CA LEU A 45 -4.05 -7.60 -15.02
C LEU A 45 -3.62 -6.99 -13.69
N TYR A 46 -3.27 -5.70 -13.67
CA TYR A 46 -2.97 -4.98 -12.44
C TYR A 46 -4.16 -4.98 -11.49
N ALA A 47 -5.35 -4.65 -11.97
CA ALA A 47 -6.56 -4.61 -11.16
C ALA A 47 -6.90 -5.99 -10.56
N GLU A 48 -6.72 -7.07 -11.32
CA GLU A 48 -6.95 -8.44 -10.89
C GLU A 48 -5.92 -8.87 -9.84
N GLN A 49 -4.64 -8.65 -10.10
CA GLN A 49 -3.56 -9.15 -9.26
C GLN A 49 -3.40 -8.36 -7.97
N TYR A 50 -3.47 -7.03 -8.03
CA TYR A 50 -3.32 -6.20 -6.84
C TYR A 50 -4.53 -6.29 -5.90
N TYR A 51 -5.69 -6.74 -6.39
CA TYR A 51 -6.86 -7.03 -5.56
C TYR A 51 -6.55 -8.00 -4.41
N GLN A 52 -5.63 -8.94 -4.61
CA GLN A 52 -5.22 -9.88 -3.55
C GLN A 52 -4.64 -9.15 -2.34
N HIS A 53 -3.82 -8.11 -2.58
CA HIS A 53 -3.27 -7.27 -1.51
C HIS A 53 -4.37 -6.42 -0.84
N VAL A 54 -5.23 -5.80 -1.65
CA VAL A 54 -6.37 -5.00 -1.13
C VAL A 54 -7.29 -5.85 -0.23
N GLN A 55 -7.53 -7.09 -0.61
CA GLN A 55 -8.36 -8.02 0.17
C GLN A 55 -7.67 -8.49 1.46
N ALA A 56 -6.35 -8.69 1.43
CA ALA A 56 -5.59 -9.15 2.59
C ALA A 56 -5.31 -8.05 3.62
N PHE A 57 -5.30 -6.77 3.20
CA PHE A 57 -4.88 -5.66 4.04
C PHE A 57 -5.69 -5.51 5.34
N PRO A 58 -7.03 -5.62 5.36
CA PRO A 58 -7.81 -5.61 6.60
C PRO A 58 -7.46 -6.74 7.57
N GLU A 59 -7.10 -7.95 7.08
CA GLU A 59 -6.67 -9.05 7.94
C GLU A 59 -5.31 -8.74 8.59
N ASN A 60 -4.37 -8.19 7.83
CA ASN A 60 -3.08 -7.75 8.36
C ASN A 60 -3.25 -6.71 9.48
N LEU A 61 -4.20 -5.78 9.33
CA LEU A 61 -4.55 -4.83 10.39
C LEU A 61 -5.18 -5.53 11.61
N ARG A 62 -6.05 -6.54 11.43
CA ARG A 62 -6.60 -7.33 12.55
C ARG A 62 -5.51 -8.04 13.34
N ASP A 63 -4.56 -8.65 12.64
CA ASP A 63 -3.44 -9.35 13.27
C ASP A 63 -2.59 -8.37 14.09
N LEU A 64 -2.25 -7.22 13.53
CA LEU A 64 -1.55 -6.18 14.26
C LEU A 64 -2.36 -5.68 15.47
N ALA A 65 -3.66 -5.45 15.33
CA ALA A 65 -4.54 -5.03 16.43
C ALA A 65 -4.57 -6.07 17.57
N SER A 66 -4.61 -7.37 17.22
CA SER A 66 -4.64 -8.47 18.20
C SER A 66 -3.37 -8.51 19.06
N ARG A 67 -2.24 -8.10 18.50
CA ARG A 67 -0.92 -8.07 19.16
C ARG A 67 -0.64 -6.76 19.90
N SER A 68 -1.42 -5.72 19.65
CA SER A 68 -1.24 -4.38 20.23
C SER A 68 -1.89 -4.22 21.61
N ASN A 69 -2.29 -5.30 22.29
CA ASN A 69 -3.02 -5.24 23.57
C ASN A 69 -2.24 -4.53 24.70
N GLY A 70 -0.90 -4.49 24.64
CA GLY A 70 -0.04 -3.77 25.58
C GLY A 70 0.16 -2.28 25.25
N ASP A 71 -0.32 -1.82 24.12
CA ASP A 71 -0.18 -0.45 23.63
C ASP A 71 -1.55 0.09 23.15
N ALA A 72 -2.24 0.76 24.07
CA ALA A 72 -3.58 1.27 23.82
C ALA A 72 -3.61 2.34 22.70
N GLN A 73 -2.54 3.14 22.55
CA GLN A 73 -2.43 4.12 21.48
C GLN A 73 -2.34 3.42 20.14
N LEU A 74 -1.41 2.48 19.98
CA LEU A 74 -1.26 1.71 18.74
C LEU A 74 -2.55 0.96 18.40
N LYS A 75 -3.12 0.27 19.39
CA LYS A 75 -4.37 -0.47 19.16
C LYS A 75 -5.49 0.43 18.64
N SER A 76 -5.63 1.64 19.19
CA SER A 76 -6.64 2.60 18.71
C SER A 76 -6.38 3.01 17.26
N LEU A 77 -5.12 3.33 16.90
CA LEU A 77 -4.74 3.70 15.53
C LEU A 77 -5.02 2.60 14.53
N VAL A 78 -4.65 1.35 14.87
CA VAL A 78 -4.89 0.19 13.99
C VAL A 78 -6.37 -0.08 13.82
N LEU A 79 -7.18 0.02 14.89
CA LEU A 79 -8.62 -0.21 14.81
C LEU A 79 -9.34 0.92 14.05
N GLU A 80 -8.86 2.15 14.11
CA GLU A 80 -9.38 3.26 13.31
C GLU A 80 -9.16 2.99 11.83
N ASN A 81 -7.92 2.66 11.42
CA ASN A 81 -7.60 2.29 10.03
C ASN A 81 -8.45 1.09 9.57
N LEU A 82 -8.51 0.03 10.37
CA LEU A 82 -9.33 -1.15 10.07
C LEU A 82 -10.82 -0.82 9.89
N SER A 83 -11.35 0.12 10.70
CA SER A 83 -12.74 0.57 10.58
C SER A 83 -12.99 1.28 9.25
N GLU A 84 -12.03 2.06 8.76
CA GLU A 84 -12.12 2.73 7.45
C GLU A 84 -12.02 1.72 6.30
N GLU A 85 -11.13 0.71 6.40
CA GLU A 85 -11.03 -0.39 5.42
C GLU A 85 -12.33 -1.19 5.27
N LEU A 86 -13.10 -1.30 6.36
CA LEU A 86 -14.32 -2.08 6.46
C LEU A 86 -15.58 -1.22 6.61
N ASP A 87 -15.55 0.01 6.10
CA ASP A 87 -16.71 0.92 6.15
C ASP A 87 -18.00 0.22 5.69
N GLU A 88 -19.06 0.35 6.48
CA GLU A 88 -20.35 -0.34 6.23
C GLU A 88 -21.02 0.09 4.93
N THR A 89 -20.71 1.29 4.42
CA THR A 89 -21.29 1.80 3.17
C THR A 89 -20.64 1.16 1.95
N ALA A 90 -19.31 0.98 1.98
CA ALA A 90 -18.57 0.21 0.98
C ALA A 90 -17.15 -0.06 1.50
N THR A 91 -16.80 -1.32 1.72
CA THR A 91 -15.44 -1.71 2.11
C THR A 91 -14.43 -1.39 0.98
N HIS A 92 -13.16 -1.13 1.33
CA HIS A 92 -12.12 -0.88 0.32
C HIS A 92 -12.00 -2.01 -0.71
N PRO A 93 -12.09 -3.32 -0.37
CA PRO A 93 -12.20 -4.37 -1.37
C PRO A 93 -13.40 -4.23 -2.32
N GLN A 94 -14.57 -3.76 -1.83
CA GLN A 94 -15.74 -3.52 -2.70
C GLN A 94 -15.51 -2.32 -3.64
N LEU A 95 -14.88 -1.26 -3.16
CA LEU A 95 -14.51 -0.11 -3.99
C LEU A 95 -13.50 -0.52 -5.08
N TRP A 96 -12.54 -1.38 -4.74
CA TRP A 96 -11.60 -1.92 -5.74
C TRP A 96 -12.31 -2.76 -6.81
N ARG A 97 -13.29 -3.59 -6.44
CA ARG A 97 -14.11 -4.35 -7.40
C ARG A 97 -14.83 -3.43 -8.39
N GLN A 98 -15.32 -2.27 -7.94
CA GLN A 98 -15.94 -1.29 -8.83
C GLN A 98 -14.94 -0.72 -9.84
N PHE A 99 -13.71 -0.41 -9.40
CA PHE A 99 -12.62 -0.03 -10.29
C PHE A 99 -12.27 -1.16 -11.27
N ALA A 100 -12.08 -2.38 -10.82
CA ALA A 100 -11.77 -3.54 -11.66
C ALA A 100 -12.85 -3.79 -12.72
N ALA A 101 -14.13 -3.67 -12.34
CA ALA A 101 -15.26 -3.79 -13.27
C ALA A 101 -15.21 -2.74 -14.40
N SER A 102 -14.75 -1.51 -14.13
CA SER A 102 -14.57 -0.47 -15.16
C SER A 102 -13.53 -0.85 -16.23
N LEU A 103 -12.62 -1.75 -15.89
CA LEU A 103 -11.61 -2.33 -16.78
C LEU A 103 -12.06 -3.64 -17.44
N GLY A 104 -13.29 -4.10 -17.18
CA GLY A 104 -13.83 -5.36 -17.70
C GLY A 104 -13.40 -6.59 -16.93
N VAL A 105 -12.82 -6.44 -15.72
CA VAL A 105 -12.49 -7.56 -14.83
C VAL A 105 -13.73 -7.93 -14.02
N SER A 106 -14.13 -9.20 -14.09
CA SER A 106 -15.30 -9.70 -13.36
C SER A 106 -14.97 -10.09 -11.91
N ASP A 107 -15.97 -10.08 -11.02
CA ASP A 107 -15.82 -10.59 -9.65
C ASP A 107 -15.31 -12.03 -9.63
N VAL A 108 -15.78 -12.87 -10.55
CA VAL A 108 -15.31 -14.26 -10.68
C VAL A 108 -13.82 -14.33 -11.03
N SER A 109 -13.32 -13.41 -11.87
CA SER A 109 -11.89 -13.32 -12.17
C SER A 109 -11.10 -12.92 -10.94
N LEU A 110 -11.55 -11.90 -10.19
CA LEU A 110 -10.92 -11.44 -8.95
C LEU A 110 -10.83 -12.56 -7.91
N ASP A 111 -11.95 -13.29 -7.69
CA ASP A 111 -12.02 -14.34 -6.67
C ASP A 111 -11.22 -15.60 -7.01
N ARG A 112 -10.95 -15.86 -8.30
CA ARG A 112 -10.21 -17.04 -8.78
C ARG A 112 -8.79 -16.77 -9.19
N ALA A 113 -8.38 -15.50 -9.26
CA ALA A 113 -7.03 -15.14 -9.65
C ALA A 113 -6.01 -15.79 -8.70
N GLN A 114 -5.05 -16.50 -9.30
CA GLN A 114 -3.90 -16.98 -8.54
C GLN A 114 -2.85 -15.87 -8.49
N PRO A 115 -2.30 -15.56 -7.33
CA PRO A 115 -1.30 -14.50 -7.23
C PRO A 115 -0.05 -14.83 -8.03
N LEU A 116 0.41 -13.89 -8.82
CA LEU A 116 1.73 -13.97 -9.44
C LEU A 116 2.84 -13.99 -8.38
N PRO A 117 4.04 -14.53 -8.66
CA PRO A 117 5.10 -14.67 -7.66
C PRO A 117 5.42 -13.38 -6.90
N GLY A 118 5.46 -12.22 -7.58
CA GLY A 118 5.69 -10.93 -6.92
C GLY A 118 4.51 -10.49 -6.05
N ILE A 119 3.28 -10.85 -6.40
CA ILE A 119 2.10 -10.62 -5.56
C ILE A 119 2.12 -11.55 -4.35
N SER A 120 2.44 -12.84 -4.51
CA SER A 120 2.61 -13.76 -3.37
C SER A 120 3.66 -13.23 -2.38
N ALA A 121 4.81 -12.80 -2.88
CA ALA A 121 5.87 -12.23 -2.04
C ALA A 121 5.41 -10.95 -1.28
N LEU A 122 4.56 -10.13 -1.89
CA LEU A 122 3.95 -8.98 -1.23
C LEU A 122 3.02 -9.43 -0.09
N LEU A 123 2.12 -10.38 -0.35
CA LEU A 123 1.20 -10.94 0.64
C LEU A 123 1.97 -11.54 1.82
N ASP A 124 2.95 -12.40 1.54
CA ASP A 124 3.79 -13.05 2.55
C ASP A 124 4.55 -12.02 3.41
N SER A 125 5.04 -10.92 2.79
CA SER A 125 5.76 -9.86 3.50
C SER A 125 4.88 -9.15 4.53
N TYR A 126 3.62 -8.86 4.20
CA TYR A 126 2.70 -8.19 5.11
C TYR A 126 2.13 -9.16 6.15
N ASP A 127 1.81 -10.40 5.78
CA ASP A 127 1.41 -11.44 6.72
C ASP A 127 2.50 -11.69 7.78
N GLU A 128 3.74 -11.92 7.34
CA GLU A 128 4.88 -12.15 8.26
C GLU A 128 5.05 -11.00 9.25
N VAL A 129 5.06 -9.75 8.77
CA VAL A 129 5.31 -8.61 9.65
C VAL A 129 4.14 -8.34 10.60
N SER A 130 2.90 -8.58 10.14
CA SER A 130 1.68 -8.39 10.95
C SER A 130 1.54 -9.46 12.04
N THR A 131 1.95 -10.70 11.75
CA THR A 131 1.81 -11.83 12.69
C THR A 131 3.04 -12.07 13.56
N GLN A 132 4.27 -11.80 13.07
CA GLN A 132 5.53 -12.22 13.71
C GLN A 132 6.50 -11.07 13.98
N GLY A 133 6.49 -9.98 13.21
CA GLY A 133 7.38 -8.83 13.41
C GLY A 133 7.17 -8.15 14.76
N THR A 134 8.13 -7.37 15.25
CA THR A 134 7.87 -6.44 16.37
C THR A 134 6.82 -5.40 15.97
N LEU A 135 6.15 -4.79 16.95
CA LEU A 135 5.16 -3.73 16.64
C LEU A 135 5.79 -2.60 15.82
N ALA A 136 7.03 -2.22 16.15
CA ALA A 136 7.74 -1.17 15.41
C ALA A 136 8.06 -1.57 13.95
N GLN A 137 8.38 -2.84 13.70
CA GLN A 137 8.57 -3.35 12.34
C GLN A 137 7.26 -3.37 11.55
N ALA A 138 6.16 -3.83 12.16
CA ALA A 138 4.85 -3.83 11.53
C ALA A 138 4.41 -2.39 11.18
N VAL A 139 4.43 -1.49 12.14
CA VAL A 139 4.05 -0.08 11.91
C VAL A 139 4.93 0.58 10.85
N ALA A 140 6.24 0.27 10.80
CA ALA A 140 7.11 0.80 9.75
C ALA A 140 6.73 0.28 8.36
N ALA A 141 6.31 -0.99 8.22
CA ALA A 141 5.84 -1.54 6.95
C ALA A 141 4.56 -0.84 6.47
N PHE A 142 3.58 -0.63 7.35
CA PHE A 142 2.36 0.14 7.03
C PHE A 142 2.67 1.60 6.70
N TYR A 143 3.52 2.24 7.50
CA TYR A 143 3.94 3.62 7.27
C TYR A 143 4.54 3.84 5.88
N VAL A 144 5.52 3.01 5.47
CA VAL A 144 6.20 3.22 4.17
C VAL A 144 5.31 2.91 2.97
N TYR A 145 4.24 2.13 3.16
CA TYR A 145 3.19 1.93 2.16
C TYR A 145 2.28 3.15 2.08
N GLU A 146 1.59 3.49 3.17
CA GLU A 146 0.59 4.55 3.20
C GLU A 146 1.20 5.95 3.01
N ALA A 147 2.50 6.12 3.28
CA ALA A 147 3.19 7.37 3.01
C ALA A 147 3.18 7.79 1.53
N GLN A 148 2.99 6.84 0.62
CA GLN A 148 3.01 7.06 -0.83
C GLN A 148 1.61 7.11 -1.44
N VAL A 149 0.62 6.51 -0.79
CA VAL A 149 -0.70 6.26 -1.37
C VAL A 149 -1.44 7.53 -1.78
N PRO A 150 -1.45 8.64 -1.03
CA PRO A 150 -2.13 9.87 -1.45
C PRO A 150 -1.67 10.38 -2.82
N GLU A 151 -0.36 10.47 -3.04
CA GLU A 151 0.20 10.93 -4.33
C GLU A 151 -0.11 9.93 -5.44
N ILE A 152 0.01 8.63 -5.15
CA ILE A 152 -0.30 7.55 -6.10
C ILE A 152 -1.79 7.58 -6.47
N ALA A 153 -2.69 7.81 -5.53
CA ALA A 153 -4.13 7.90 -5.78
C ALA A 153 -4.47 9.05 -6.72
N THR A 154 -3.90 10.24 -6.46
CA THR A 154 -4.03 11.42 -7.34
C THR A 154 -3.56 11.12 -8.75
N GLU A 155 -2.37 10.56 -8.92
CA GLU A 155 -1.80 10.23 -10.23
C GLU A 155 -2.60 9.13 -10.95
N LYS A 156 -3.09 8.13 -10.22
CA LYS A 156 -3.97 7.10 -10.79
C LYS A 156 -5.26 7.71 -11.32
N MET A 157 -5.96 8.53 -10.54
CA MET A 157 -7.20 9.18 -10.98
C MET A 157 -6.97 10.09 -12.17
N SER A 158 -5.87 10.85 -12.18
CA SER A 158 -5.48 11.70 -13.30
C SER A 158 -5.28 10.88 -14.58
N GLY A 159 -4.49 9.80 -14.51
CA GLY A 159 -4.24 8.92 -15.65
C GLY A 159 -5.52 8.24 -16.16
N LEU A 160 -6.37 7.71 -15.25
CA LEU A 160 -7.64 7.06 -15.59
C LEU A 160 -8.57 8.00 -16.37
N ARG A 161 -8.68 9.26 -15.92
CA ARG A 161 -9.51 10.28 -16.60
C ARG A 161 -8.94 10.70 -17.96
N ASN A 162 -7.62 10.99 -17.99
CA ASN A 162 -7.00 11.61 -19.15
C ASN A 162 -6.72 10.64 -20.30
N PHE A 163 -6.42 9.38 -20.01
CA PHE A 163 -5.90 8.42 -21.00
C PHE A 163 -6.76 7.18 -21.18
N TYR A 164 -7.52 6.78 -20.15
CA TYR A 164 -8.23 5.50 -20.16
C TYR A 164 -9.75 5.63 -20.21
N GLY A 165 -10.27 6.89 -20.19
CA GLY A 165 -11.69 7.18 -20.32
C GLY A 165 -12.55 6.79 -19.11
N ILE A 166 -11.93 6.56 -17.95
CA ILE A 166 -12.62 6.24 -16.70
C ILE A 166 -12.76 7.53 -15.90
N THR A 167 -13.98 8.10 -15.91
CA THR A 167 -14.26 9.43 -15.33
C THR A 167 -15.35 9.41 -14.26
N ASP A 168 -16.09 8.32 -14.14
CA ASP A 168 -17.19 8.23 -13.20
C ASP A 168 -16.70 8.06 -11.76
N SER A 169 -17.43 8.67 -10.82
CA SER A 169 -17.04 8.70 -9.40
C SER A 169 -17.01 7.31 -8.76
N ARG A 170 -17.87 6.39 -9.20
CA ARG A 170 -17.93 5.04 -8.65
C ARG A 170 -16.66 4.26 -8.94
N SER A 171 -16.16 4.31 -10.17
CA SER A 171 -14.90 3.64 -10.58
C SER A 171 -13.66 4.26 -9.93
N LEU A 172 -13.73 5.52 -9.52
CA LEU A 172 -12.64 6.26 -8.92
C LEU A 172 -12.69 6.30 -7.39
N SER A 173 -13.77 5.81 -6.77
CA SER A 173 -14.01 5.95 -5.33
C SER A 173 -12.92 5.34 -4.47
N TYR A 174 -12.38 4.19 -4.84
CA TYR A 174 -11.26 3.56 -4.12
C TYR A 174 -10.07 4.54 -3.96
N PHE A 175 -9.70 5.22 -5.04
CA PHE A 175 -8.58 6.15 -5.01
C PHE A 175 -8.91 7.44 -4.28
N SER A 176 -10.16 7.92 -4.43
CA SER A 176 -10.60 9.15 -3.78
C SER A 176 -10.60 9.04 -2.24
N VAL A 177 -11.02 7.91 -1.67
CA VAL A 177 -10.99 7.72 -0.21
C VAL A 177 -9.56 7.67 0.33
N HIS A 178 -8.63 7.05 -0.41
CA HIS A 178 -7.24 6.93 0.01
C HIS A 178 -6.45 8.25 -0.13
N GLU A 179 -6.85 9.15 -1.03
CA GLU A 179 -6.21 10.46 -1.17
C GLU A 179 -6.28 11.27 0.14
N GLU A 180 -7.35 11.12 0.91
CA GLU A 180 -7.59 11.84 2.16
C GLU A 180 -7.21 11.01 3.40
N ALA A 181 -7.63 9.73 3.45
CA ALA A 181 -7.44 8.87 4.61
C ALA A 181 -5.96 8.66 4.95
N ASP A 182 -5.15 8.34 3.95
CA ASP A 182 -3.74 7.99 4.17
C ASP A 182 -2.86 9.18 4.58
N VAL A 183 -3.32 10.42 4.39
CA VAL A 183 -2.66 11.59 4.98
C VAL A 183 -2.72 11.54 6.52
N ARG A 184 -3.86 11.09 7.08
CA ARG A 184 -4.03 10.95 8.53
C ARG A 184 -3.30 9.72 9.05
N HIS A 185 -3.45 8.56 8.38
CA HIS A 185 -2.82 7.31 8.78
C HIS A 185 -1.30 7.43 8.83
N ARG A 186 -0.67 7.93 7.76
CA ARG A 186 0.80 8.11 7.73
C ARG A 186 1.30 9.04 8.83
N ALA A 187 0.54 10.09 9.17
CA ALA A 187 0.89 11.00 10.26
C ALA A 187 0.83 10.29 11.62
N ALA A 188 -0.21 9.49 11.85
CA ALA A 188 -0.41 8.72 13.07
C ALA A 188 0.66 7.62 13.25
N TRP A 189 0.96 6.85 12.20
CA TRP A 189 2.06 5.88 12.21
C TRP A 189 3.41 6.54 12.52
N ARG A 190 3.67 7.67 11.87
CA ARG A 190 4.90 8.44 12.05
C ARG A 190 5.05 8.94 13.49
N GLU A 191 3.98 9.47 14.06
CA GLU A 191 3.97 9.95 15.45
C GLU A 191 4.23 8.79 16.42
N TRP A 192 3.56 7.65 16.23
CA TRP A 192 3.77 6.48 17.05
C TRP A 192 5.22 5.98 16.97
N LEU A 193 5.79 5.84 15.76
CA LEU A 193 7.19 5.44 15.55
C LEU A 193 8.17 6.40 16.21
N ALA A 194 7.91 7.71 16.18
CA ALA A 194 8.74 8.72 16.84
C ALA A 194 8.82 8.52 18.36
N ASN A 195 7.85 7.84 18.96
CA ASN A 195 7.77 7.61 20.39
C ASN A 195 8.34 6.27 20.84
N GLN A 196 8.78 5.38 19.92
CA GLN A 196 9.38 4.08 20.26
C GLN A 196 10.83 4.25 20.75
N LYS A 197 11.07 4.05 22.04
CA LYS A 197 12.38 4.31 22.68
C LYS A 197 13.37 3.16 22.46
N ASP A 198 12.86 1.95 22.46
CA ASP A 198 13.64 0.70 22.51
C ASP A 198 13.55 -0.09 21.19
N ALA A 199 13.04 0.53 20.12
CA ALA A 199 12.96 -0.12 18.83
C ALA A 199 14.37 -0.35 18.24
N ASP A 200 14.61 -1.58 17.79
CA ASP A 200 15.80 -1.89 17.00
C ASP A 200 15.71 -1.19 15.65
N THR A 201 16.36 -0.05 15.55
CA THR A 201 16.36 0.81 14.34
C THR A 201 16.81 0.04 13.10
N VAL A 202 17.80 -0.86 13.22
CA VAL A 202 18.30 -1.63 12.08
C VAL A 202 17.24 -2.62 11.61
N ALA A 203 16.63 -3.37 12.52
CA ALA A 203 15.57 -4.30 12.18
C ALA A 203 14.36 -3.62 11.58
N VAL A 204 13.95 -2.45 12.11
CA VAL A 204 12.84 -1.65 11.58
C VAL A 204 13.12 -1.17 10.16
N LEU A 205 14.31 -0.62 9.88
CA LEU A 205 14.69 -0.16 8.54
C LEU A 205 14.82 -1.32 7.54
N CYS A 206 15.38 -2.44 7.94
CA CYS A 206 15.45 -3.64 7.09
C CYS A 206 14.05 -4.14 6.71
N THR A 207 13.11 -4.14 7.66
CA THR A 207 11.71 -4.53 7.39
C THR A 207 11.03 -3.55 6.44
N ALA A 208 11.16 -2.25 6.69
CA ALA A 208 10.61 -1.21 5.82
C ALA A 208 11.15 -1.32 4.38
N GLU A 209 12.47 -1.51 4.22
CA GLU A 209 13.06 -1.70 2.89
C GLU A 209 12.56 -2.98 2.21
N ARG A 210 12.39 -4.09 2.96
CA ARG A 210 11.83 -5.34 2.44
C ARG A 210 10.39 -5.13 1.93
N SER A 211 9.55 -4.45 2.70
CA SER A 211 8.16 -4.16 2.31
C SER A 211 8.10 -3.27 1.05
N LEU A 212 8.93 -2.25 0.96
CA LEU A 212 9.03 -1.41 -0.24
C LEU A 212 9.49 -2.21 -1.47
N LYS A 213 10.46 -3.11 -1.32
CA LYS A 213 10.91 -3.99 -2.41
C LYS A 213 9.83 -5.00 -2.81
N ALA A 214 9.01 -5.48 -1.87
CA ALA A 214 7.88 -6.36 -2.17
C ALA A 214 6.80 -5.62 -2.98
N LEU A 215 6.50 -4.36 -2.65
CA LEU A 215 5.61 -3.49 -3.44
C LEU A 215 6.14 -3.27 -4.86
N TRP A 216 7.44 -3.03 -5.02
CA TRP A 216 8.08 -2.92 -6.33
C TRP A 216 7.99 -4.22 -7.12
N GLY A 217 8.33 -5.36 -6.50
CA GLY A 217 8.26 -6.68 -7.12
C GLY A 217 6.84 -7.10 -7.53
N ALA A 218 5.82 -6.62 -6.81
CA ALA A 218 4.42 -6.79 -7.22
C ALA A 218 4.11 -6.04 -8.53
N LEU A 219 4.67 -4.85 -8.72
CA LEU A 219 4.54 -4.11 -9.98
C LEU A 219 5.36 -4.73 -11.10
N ASP A 220 6.58 -5.23 -10.83
CA ASP A 220 7.37 -5.99 -11.80
C ASP A 220 6.62 -7.22 -12.30
N ALA A 221 5.88 -7.92 -11.42
CA ALA A 221 5.12 -9.12 -11.78
C ALA A 221 3.96 -8.81 -12.75
N VAL A 222 3.31 -7.66 -12.62
CA VAL A 222 2.20 -7.25 -13.52
C VAL A 222 2.68 -6.44 -14.73
N TYR A 223 3.91 -5.96 -14.71
CA TYR A 223 4.52 -5.18 -15.77
C TYR A 223 6.01 -5.54 -15.95
N PRO A 224 6.30 -6.76 -16.41
CA PRO A 224 7.69 -7.20 -16.58
C PRO A 224 8.43 -6.33 -17.59
N GLU A 225 9.71 -6.06 -17.34
CA GLU A 225 10.58 -5.29 -18.24
C GLU A 225 10.51 -5.88 -19.67
N GLY A 226 10.22 -5.02 -20.65
CA GLY A 226 10.04 -5.41 -22.05
C GLY A 226 8.58 -5.46 -22.52
N CYS A 227 7.59 -5.31 -21.64
CA CYS A 227 6.17 -5.19 -22.00
C CYS A 227 5.73 -3.74 -22.36
N ALA A 228 6.66 -2.80 -22.47
CA ALA A 228 6.37 -1.53 -23.12
C ALA A 228 5.87 -1.81 -24.53
N SER A 229 4.59 -1.53 -24.77
CA SER A 229 3.87 -1.86 -25.99
C SER A 229 4.67 -1.50 -27.25
N LYS A 230 5.07 -2.54 -27.99
CA LYS A 230 5.16 -2.35 -29.44
C LYS A 230 3.73 -2.25 -29.94
N ASN A 231 3.29 -1.01 -30.23
CA ASN A 231 2.14 -0.75 -31.07
C ASN A 231 2.35 -1.33 -32.44
#